data_dcd4596fc23faea5ff776c41995c4212
#
_entry.id   dcd4596fc23faea5ff776c41995c4212
#
_cell.length_a   1.000
_cell.length_b   1.000
_cell.length_c   1.000
_cell.angle_alpha   90.00
_cell.angle_beta   90.00
_cell.angle_gamma   90.00
#
_symmetry.space_group_name_H-M   'P 1'
#
loop_
_entity.id
_entity.type
_entity.pdbx_description
1 polymer ?
#
loop_
_entity_poly.entity_id
_entity_poly.type
_entity_poly.pdbx_seq_one_letter_code
_entity_poly.pdbx_strand_id
1 'polypeptide(L)'
;MDYIGAVQGIPVCFDAKECRADTFPLQNVHEHQIDFMGKFERQGGVSFLLIYYTERDELYYMRYRQIKKFWDRGMQGGRKSFRYDELEPDWTMQLKNGYFVPYLDYIQKDLDLRD
;
A
#
# COMPACT_ATOMS: atom_id res chain seq x y z
N MET A 1 -2.17 2.72 -12.05
CA MET A 1 -1.09 2.96 -11.07
C MET A 1 -0.23 4.09 -11.57
N ASP A 2 0.16 5.01 -10.71
CA ASP A 2 0.92 6.21 -11.11
C ASP A 2 2.37 5.87 -11.46
N TYR A 3 2.90 4.82 -10.86
CA TYR A 3 4.29 4.43 -11.07
C TYR A 3 4.38 2.97 -11.46
N ILE A 4 5.04 2.71 -12.56
CA ILE A 4 5.35 1.36 -13.03
C ILE A 4 6.81 1.38 -13.46
N GLY A 5 7.60 0.43 -12.93
CA GLY A 5 9.02 0.38 -13.25
C GLY A 5 9.62 -0.94 -12.80
N ALA A 6 10.94 -0.94 -12.60
CA ALA A 6 11.64 -2.11 -12.12
C ALA A 6 12.69 -1.70 -11.10
N VAL A 7 12.85 -2.51 -10.06
CA VAL A 7 13.85 -2.33 -9.03
C VAL A 7 14.68 -3.60 -8.99
N GLN A 8 15.95 -3.50 -9.33
CA GLN A 8 16.86 -4.65 -9.36
C GLN A 8 16.29 -5.83 -10.16
N GLY A 9 15.66 -5.52 -11.30
CA GLY A 9 15.07 -6.53 -12.17
C GLY A 9 13.69 -7.00 -11.80
N ILE A 10 13.13 -6.54 -10.67
CA ILE A 10 11.80 -6.94 -10.23
C ILE A 10 10.80 -5.86 -10.64
N PRO A 11 9.74 -6.23 -11.38
CA PRO A 11 8.69 -5.25 -11.72
C PRO A 11 8.03 -4.71 -10.47
N VAL A 12 7.84 -3.39 -10.43
CA VAL A 12 7.23 -2.71 -9.29
C VAL A 12 6.20 -1.71 -9.80
N CYS A 13 5.06 -1.67 -9.17
CA CYS A 13 4.10 -0.60 -9.41
C CYS A 13 3.51 -0.12 -8.08
N PHE A 14 3.22 1.15 -8.01
CA PHE A 14 2.56 1.70 -6.82
C PHE A 14 1.80 2.98 -7.15
N ASP A 15 0.94 3.34 -6.23
CA ASP A 15 0.17 4.57 -6.29
C ASP A 15 0.35 5.32 -4.97
N ALA A 16 0.41 6.62 -5.04
CA ALA A 16 0.51 7.47 -3.84
C ALA A 16 -0.88 7.99 -3.48
N LYS A 17 -1.24 7.85 -2.21
CA LYS A 17 -2.52 8.32 -1.69
C LYS A 17 -2.27 9.20 -0.47
N GLU A 18 -3.19 10.11 -0.21
CA GLU A 18 -3.15 10.92 1.01
C GLU A 18 -4.35 10.59 1.87
N CYS A 19 -4.14 10.65 3.19
CA CYS A 19 -5.21 10.46 4.16
C CYS A 19 -5.03 11.50 5.26
N ARG A 20 -5.98 12.40 5.38
CA ARG A 20 -5.89 13.45 6.39
C ARG A 20 -6.25 12.93 7.78
N ALA A 21 -7.35 12.19 7.86
CA ALA A 21 -7.82 11.63 9.12
C ALA A 21 -7.29 10.20 9.31
N ASP A 22 -7.66 9.56 10.41
CA ASP A 22 -7.24 8.19 10.70
C ASP A 22 -8.01 7.15 9.89
N THR A 23 -9.14 7.51 9.31
CA THR A 23 -9.96 6.58 8.53
C THR A 23 -9.72 6.78 7.05
N PHE A 24 -9.35 5.71 6.36
CA PHE A 24 -9.11 5.72 4.92
C PHE A 24 -10.33 5.09 4.22
N PRO A 25 -11.08 5.86 3.41
CA PRO A 25 -12.22 5.31 2.69
C PRO A 25 -11.76 4.45 1.51
N LEU A 26 -12.34 3.26 1.37
CA LEU A 26 -11.99 2.39 0.24
C LEU A 26 -12.38 2.97 -1.11
N GLN A 27 -13.31 3.92 -1.15
CA GLN A 27 -13.69 4.60 -2.40
C GLN A 27 -12.51 5.36 -3.03
N ASN A 28 -11.45 5.64 -2.25
CA ASN A 28 -10.25 6.28 -2.78
C ASN A 28 -9.36 5.31 -3.56
N VAL A 29 -9.69 4.02 -3.53
CA VAL A 29 -9.03 3.00 -4.34
C VAL A 29 -10.08 2.44 -5.29
N HIS A 30 -9.79 2.43 -6.58
CA HIS A 30 -10.75 1.93 -7.57
C HIS A 30 -10.60 0.42 -7.73
N GLU A 31 -11.72 -0.23 -8.05
CA GLU A 31 -11.72 -1.69 -8.25
C GLU A 31 -10.68 -2.13 -9.29
N HIS A 32 -10.55 -1.36 -10.38
CA HIS A 32 -9.57 -1.71 -11.41
C HIS A 32 -8.13 -1.62 -10.91
N GLN A 33 -7.85 -0.79 -9.89
CA GLN A 33 -6.53 -0.75 -9.28
C GLN A 33 -6.25 -2.02 -8.48
N ILE A 34 -7.25 -2.50 -7.74
CA ILE A 34 -7.12 -3.75 -6.99
C ILE A 34 -6.89 -4.92 -7.95
N ASP A 35 -7.65 -4.98 -9.04
CA ASP A 35 -7.51 -6.03 -10.06
C ASP A 35 -6.13 -5.98 -10.71
N PHE A 36 -5.67 -4.79 -11.06
CA PHE A 36 -4.36 -4.60 -11.66
C PHE A 36 -3.25 -5.06 -10.73
N MET A 37 -3.32 -4.66 -9.45
CA MET A 37 -2.31 -5.03 -8.46
C MET A 37 -2.23 -6.56 -8.31
N GLY A 38 -3.38 -7.23 -8.27
CA GLY A 38 -3.42 -8.68 -8.15
C GLY A 38 -2.78 -9.39 -9.34
N LYS A 39 -3.11 -8.94 -10.55
CA LYS A 39 -2.53 -9.50 -11.77
C LYS A 39 -1.03 -9.25 -11.82
N PHE A 40 -0.59 -8.06 -11.41
CA PHE A 40 0.81 -7.68 -11.40
C PHE A 40 1.61 -8.58 -10.46
N GLU A 41 1.07 -8.86 -9.27
CA GLU A 41 1.75 -9.73 -8.30
C GLU A 41 1.77 -11.19 -8.74
N ARG A 42 0.72 -11.65 -9.43
CA ARG A 42 0.70 -13.02 -9.96
C ARG A 42 1.76 -13.24 -11.04
N GLN A 43 2.24 -12.17 -11.66
CA GLN A 43 3.31 -12.24 -12.66
C GLN A 43 4.70 -12.03 -12.03
N GLY A 44 4.80 -12.05 -10.71
CA GLY A 44 6.06 -11.91 -10.01
C GLY A 44 6.47 -10.50 -9.67
N GLY A 45 5.59 -9.53 -9.90
CA GLY A 45 5.85 -8.14 -9.53
C GLY A 45 5.49 -7.84 -8.09
N VAL A 46 5.82 -6.61 -7.67
CA VAL A 46 5.47 -6.06 -6.35
C VAL A 46 4.56 -4.87 -6.57
N SER A 47 3.38 -4.89 -5.95
CA SER A 47 2.45 -3.76 -6.04
C SER A 47 2.02 -3.33 -4.64
N PHE A 48 1.93 -2.02 -4.44
CA PHE A 48 1.59 -1.47 -3.14
C PHE A 48 1.03 -0.06 -3.30
N LEU A 49 0.46 0.45 -2.21
CA LEU A 49 0.07 1.84 -2.09
C LEU A 49 0.99 2.50 -1.08
N LEU A 50 1.39 3.73 -1.35
CA LEU A 50 2.05 4.58 -0.36
C LEU A 50 1.00 5.54 0.16
N ILE A 51 0.61 5.40 1.42
CA ILE A 51 -0.40 6.25 2.02
C ILE A 51 0.27 7.24 2.96
N TYR A 52 0.15 8.51 2.61
CA TYR A 52 0.67 9.58 3.46
C TYR A 52 -0.43 10.06 4.40
N TYR A 53 -0.22 9.84 5.70
CA TYR A 53 -1.11 10.34 6.75
C TYR A 53 -0.65 11.75 7.12
N THR A 54 -1.34 12.75 6.59
CA THR A 54 -0.87 14.14 6.64
C THR A 54 -0.75 14.70 8.04
N GLU A 55 -1.69 14.38 8.92
CA GLU A 55 -1.65 14.89 10.31
C GLU A 55 -0.61 14.19 11.17
N ARG A 56 -0.16 13.01 10.76
CA ARG A 56 0.86 12.24 11.49
C ARG A 56 2.24 12.39 10.88
N ASP A 57 2.32 12.95 9.67
CA ASP A 57 3.56 13.03 8.89
C ASP A 57 4.24 11.66 8.79
N GLU A 58 3.45 10.66 8.45
CA GLU A 58 3.90 9.28 8.32
C GLU A 58 3.49 8.71 6.98
N LEU A 59 4.36 7.89 6.39
CA LEU A 59 4.05 7.12 5.19
C LEU A 59 3.84 5.67 5.58
N TYR A 60 2.78 5.07 5.06
CA TYR A 60 2.50 3.66 5.27
C TYR A 60 2.66 2.90 3.95
N TYR A 61 3.42 1.80 4.01
CA TYR A 61 3.56 0.89 2.87
C TYR A 61 2.43 -0.13 2.94
N MET A 62 1.42 0.05 2.09
CA MET A 62 0.26 -0.83 2.05
C MET A 62 0.48 -1.92 1.00
N ARG A 63 0.82 -3.12 1.45
CA ARG A 63 1.00 -4.28 0.57
C ARG A 63 -0.33 -4.63 -0.11
N TYR A 64 -0.23 -5.18 -1.31
CA TYR A 64 -1.43 -5.65 -2.01
C TYR A 64 -2.26 -6.60 -1.13
N ARG A 65 -1.60 -7.54 -0.45
CA ARG A 65 -2.31 -8.51 0.38
C ARG A 65 -3.15 -7.85 1.46
N GLN A 66 -2.68 -6.76 2.03
CA GLN A 66 -3.40 -6.05 3.07
C GLN A 66 -4.57 -5.24 2.52
N ILE A 67 -4.34 -4.46 1.46
CA ILE A 67 -5.46 -3.69 0.87
C ILE A 67 -6.53 -4.64 0.32
N LYS A 68 -6.14 -5.79 -0.19
CA LYS A 68 -7.09 -6.80 -0.68
C LYS A 68 -7.97 -7.32 0.46
N LYS A 69 -7.41 -7.54 1.64
CA LYS A 69 -8.20 -7.96 2.80
C LYS A 69 -9.25 -6.93 3.18
N PHE A 70 -8.86 -5.66 3.23
CA PHE A 70 -9.81 -4.59 3.54
C PHE A 70 -10.87 -4.46 2.45
N TRP A 71 -10.46 -4.59 1.20
CA TRP A 71 -11.35 -4.53 0.05
C TRP A 71 -12.41 -5.64 0.13
N ASP A 72 -11.96 -6.87 0.35
CA ASP A 72 -12.86 -8.02 0.44
C ASP A 72 -13.82 -7.88 1.62
N ARG A 73 -13.35 -7.36 2.75
CA ARG A 73 -14.21 -7.09 3.90
C ARG A 73 -15.34 -6.13 3.50
N GLY A 74 -15.02 -5.07 2.79
CA GLY A 74 -16.02 -4.12 2.32
C GLY A 74 -17.00 -4.72 1.34
N MET A 75 -16.53 -5.57 0.43
CA MET A 75 -17.37 -6.21 -0.57
C MET A 75 -18.28 -7.28 0.01
N GLN A 76 -17.93 -7.83 1.17
CA GLN A 76 -18.71 -8.85 1.85
C GLN A 76 -19.69 -8.27 2.89
N GLY A 77 -19.96 -6.97 2.81
CA GLY A 77 -20.90 -6.31 3.67
C GLY A 77 -20.30 -5.69 4.93
N GLY A 78 -18.99 -5.78 5.09
CA GLY A 78 -18.29 -5.14 6.19
C GLY A 78 -18.01 -3.66 5.93
N ARG A 79 -17.17 -3.08 6.76
CA ARG A 79 -16.84 -1.67 6.68
C ARG A 79 -16.08 -1.36 5.38
N LYS A 80 -16.51 -0.30 4.70
CA LYS A 80 -15.86 0.13 3.44
C LYS A 80 -14.78 1.18 3.70
N SER A 81 -14.01 0.95 4.76
CA SER A 81 -12.91 1.80 5.18
C SER A 81 -12.00 1.01 6.10
N PHE A 82 -10.80 1.54 6.34
CA PHE A 82 -9.96 0.99 7.40
C PHE A 82 -9.38 2.15 8.21
N ARG A 83 -9.03 1.86 9.46
CA ARG A 83 -8.53 2.87 10.38
C ARG A 83 -7.03 2.68 10.59
N TYR A 84 -6.38 3.76 10.98
CA TYR A 84 -4.96 3.75 11.28
C TYR A 84 -4.59 2.68 12.30
N ASP A 85 -5.45 2.45 13.32
CA ASP A 85 -5.18 1.45 14.35
C ASP A 85 -5.28 0.00 13.84
N GLU A 86 -5.76 -0.22 12.62
CA GLU A 86 -5.78 -1.55 12.00
C GLU A 86 -4.50 -1.83 11.20
N LEU A 87 -3.60 -0.86 11.09
CA LEU A 87 -2.38 -1.01 10.32
C LEU A 87 -1.29 -1.69 11.15
N GLU A 88 -0.32 -2.27 10.47
CA GLU A 88 0.81 -2.93 11.10
C GLU A 88 1.96 -1.94 11.24
N PRO A 89 2.37 -1.58 12.48
CA PRO A 89 3.40 -0.55 12.68
C PRO A 89 4.72 -0.82 11.96
N ASP A 90 5.06 -2.07 11.74
CA ASP A 90 6.30 -2.44 11.05
C ASP A 90 6.36 -1.92 9.61
N TRP A 91 5.23 -1.52 9.04
CA TRP A 91 5.16 -1.01 7.67
C TRP A 91 4.98 0.50 7.60
N THR A 92 5.08 1.17 8.75
CA THR A 92 5.05 2.62 8.84
C THR A 92 6.47 3.18 8.70
N MET A 93 6.62 4.12 7.77
CA MET A 93 7.89 4.79 7.52
C MET A 93 7.84 6.20 8.09
N GLN A 94 8.81 6.52 8.95
CA GLN A 94 8.95 7.87 9.48
C GLN A 94 9.74 8.71 8.48
N LEU A 95 9.23 9.91 8.15
CA LEU A 95 9.94 10.84 7.30
C LEU A 95 10.91 11.64 8.16
N LYS A 96 12.19 11.28 8.09
CA LYS A 96 13.22 12.03 8.80
C LYS A 96 13.66 13.21 7.92
N ASN A 97 13.45 14.43 8.43
CA ASN A 97 13.89 15.67 7.79
C ASN A 97 13.32 15.90 6.37
N GLY A 98 12.18 15.30 6.08
CA GLY A 98 11.53 15.49 4.77
C GLY A 98 12.27 14.90 3.60
N TYR A 99 13.33 14.14 3.85
CA TYR A 99 14.15 13.59 2.80
C TYR A 99 14.02 12.11 2.66
N PHE A 100 14.05 11.37 1.91
CA PHE A 100 14.27 9.98 1.60
C PHE A 100 13.34 8.98 2.32
N VAL A 101 12.57 8.31 1.52
CA VAL A 101 11.72 7.18 1.95
C VAL A 101 12.47 5.88 1.64
N PRO A 102 12.82 5.05 2.64
CA PRO A 102 13.56 3.80 2.40
C PRO A 102 12.64 2.70 1.87
N TYR A 103 11.89 3.00 0.80
CA TYR A 103 10.91 2.05 0.27
C TYR A 103 11.55 0.80 -0.35
N LEU A 104 12.83 0.88 -0.74
CA LEU A 104 13.52 -0.31 -1.25
C LEU A 104 13.59 -1.42 -0.22
N ASP A 105 13.86 -1.06 1.05
CA ASP A 105 13.89 -2.04 2.13
C ASP A 105 12.52 -2.67 2.34
N TYR A 106 11.47 -1.88 2.20
CA TYR A 106 10.10 -2.37 2.35
C TYR A 106 9.68 -3.26 1.17
N ILE A 107 10.14 -2.97 -0.04
CA ILE A 107 9.92 -3.83 -1.19
C ILE A 107 10.59 -5.19 -0.96
N GLN A 108 11.82 -5.20 -0.47
CA GLN A 108 12.52 -6.45 -0.18
C GLN A 108 11.81 -7.23 0.92
N LYS A 109 11.38 -6.55 1.98
CA LYS A 109 10.62 -7.18 3.05
C LYS A 109 9.31 -7.78 2.55
N ASP A 110 8.61 -7.07 1.65
CA ASP A 110 7.38 -7.56 1.03
C ASP A 110 7.64 -8.86 0.28
N LEU A 111 8.69 -8.88 -0.53
CA LEU A 111 9.08 -10.09 -1.27
C LEU A 111 9.44 -11.24 -0.33
N ASP A 112 10.22 -10.96 0.72
CA ASP A 112 10.70 -11.99 1.65
C ASP A 112 9.56 -12.66 2.42
N LEU A 113 8.46 -11.97 2.62
CA LEU A 113 7.31 -12.48 3.37
C LEU A 113 6.28 -13.18 2.49
N ARG A 114 6.54 -13.29 1.19
CA ARG A 114 5.63 -14.00 0.27
C ARG A 114 5.90 -15.50 0.31
N ASP A 115 4.84 -16.21 0.16
CA ASP A 115 4.91 -17.67 0.02
C ASP A 115 5.30 -18.08 -1.41
#